data_cbafa044bb7c9cddef27edfac1a89a7f
#
_entry.id   cbafa044bb7c9cddef27edfac1a89a7f
#
_cell.length_a   1.000
_cell.length_b   1.000
_cell.length_c   1.000
_cell.angle_alpha   90.00
_cell.angle_beta   90.00
_cell.angle_gamma   90.00
#
_symmetry.space_group_name_H-M   'P 1'
#
loop_
_entity.id
_entity.type
_entity.pdbx_description
1 polymer ?
#
loop_
_entity_poly.entity_id
_entity_poly.type
_entity_poly.pdbx_seq_one_letter_code
_entity_poly.pdbx_strand_id
1 'polypeptide(L)'
;TRDMAEAIFHVLGTHAPYGTYDCTGSGAVKSWADIARAVFEAANGNGDRVVPVSTADYYANAEGPVAPRPVHSALDLSRLESVGFNMPDWEEELREYLKTLKPLLLN
;
A
#
# COMPACT_ATOMS: atom_id res chain seq x y z
N THR A 1 6.92 -3.19 5.33
CA THR A 1 7.51 -3.22 6.71
C THR A 1 8.94 -2.72 6.70
N ARG A 2 9.81 -3.17 5.78
CA ARG A 2 11.20 -2.73 5.66
C ARG A 2 11.29 -1.21 5.50
N ASP A 3 10.59 -0.66 4.54
CA ASP A 3 10.62 0.77 4.20
C ASP A 3 10.18 1.67 5.36
N MET A 4 9.18 1.23 6.12
CA MET A 4 8.76 1.93 7.34
C MET A 4 9.85 1.89 8.41
N ALA A 5 10.54 0.78 8.57
CA ALA A 5 11.66 0.68 9.50
C ALA A 5 12.81 1.62 9.08
N GLU A 6 13.14 1.65 7.79
CA GLU A 6 14.16 2.55 7.26
C GLU A 6 13.80 4.03 7.46
N ALA A 7 12.53 4.41 7.26
CA ALA A 7 12.04 5.76 7.54
C ALA A 7 12.19 6.12 9.04
N ILE A 8 11.85 5.20 9.95
CA ILE A 8 12.02 5.40 11.40
C ILE A 8 13.50 5.59 11.75
N PHE A 9 14.38 4.74 11.25
CA PHE A 9 15.82 4.88 11.48
C PHE A 9 16.39 6.19 10.93
N HIS A 10 15.90 6.63 9.76
CA HIS A 10 16.30 7.90 9.19
C HIS A 10 15.89 9.09 10.07
N VAL A 11 14.62 9.14 10.47
CA VAL A 11 14.10 10.23 11.33
C VAL A 11 14.84 10.31 12.66
N LEU A 12 15.13 9.17 13.28
CA LEU A 12 15.89 9.10 14.52
C LEU A 12 17.36 9.45 14.31
N GLY A 13 17.99 8.88 13.30
CA GLY A 13 19.43 9.07 13.02
C GLY A 13 19.81 10.47 12.56
N THR A 14 18.91 11.18 11.90
CA THR A 14 19.10 12.56 11.46
C THR A 14 18.65 13.61 12.47
N HIS A 15 18.12 13.17 13.62
CA HIS A 15 17.55 14.06 14.64
C HIS A 15 16.49 15.00 14.04
N ALA A 16 15.61 14.45 13.17
CA ALA A 16 14.55 15.22 12.54
C ALA A 16 13.64 15.89 13.58
N PRO A 17 13.05 17.06 13.28
CA PRO A 17 12.17 17.77 14.22
C PRO A 17 11.03 16.89 14.71
N TYR A 18 10.66 17.01 15.98
CA TYR A 18 9.50 16.28 16.52
C TYR A 18 8.21 16.62 15.77
N GLY A 19 7.33 15.64 15.68
CA GLY A 19 6.03 15.80 15.10
C GLY A 19 5.54 14.52 14.44
N THR A 20 4.41 14.61 13.74
CA THR A 20 3.82 13.50 13.00
C THR A 20 4.41 13.44 11.60
N TYR A 21 4.85 12.27 11.20
CA TYR A 21 5.31 11.97 9.85
C TYR A 21 4.42 10.86 9.28
N ASP A 22 3.68 11.18 8.24
CA ASP A 22 2.94 10.15 7.52
C ASP A 22 3.91 9.28 6.73
N CYS A 23 3.69 7.96 6.77
CA CYS A 23 4.58 6.99 6.16
C CYS A 23 3.78 5.89 5.47
N THR A 24 3.80 5.92 4.14
CA THR A 24 3.21 4.90 3.27
C THR A 24 4.04 4.82 1.99
N GLY A 25 3.85 3.80 1.16
CA GLY A 25 4.48 3.76 -0.15
C GLY A 25 4.10 4.97 -0.99
N SER A 26 5.06 5.52 -1.73
CA SER A 26 4.83 6.57 -2.72
C SER A 26 4.21 5.97 -4.00
N GLY A 27 3.98 6.80 -5.01
CA GLY A 27 3.48 6.40 -6.31
C GLY A 27 1.99 6.70 -6.51
N ALA A 28 1.40 6.06 -7.50
CA ALA A 28 0.02 6.32 -7.91
C ALA A 28 -0.99 5.88 -6.85
N VAL A 29 -1.98 6.72 -6.60
CA VAL A 29 -3.15 6.36 -5.76
C VAL A 29 -3.98 5.32 -6.50
N LYS A 30 -4.23 4.18 -5.85
CA LYS A 30 -4.93 3.04 -6.43
C LYS A 30 -6.02 2.52 -5.49
N SER A 31 -7.02 1.89 -6.07
CA SER A 31 -8.04 1.17 -5.32
C SER A 31 -7.55 -0.22 -4.86
N TRP A 32 -8.24 -0.82 -3.92
CA TRP A 32 -7.99 -2.22 -3.54
C TRP A 32 -8.13 -3.19 -4.72
N ALA A 33 -9.04 -2.90 -5.65
CA ALA A 33 -9.21 -3.71 -6.86
C ALA A 33 -7.97 -3.61 -7.76
N ASP A 34 -7.36 -2.43 -7.89
CA ASP A 34 -6.13 -2.24 -8.67
C ASP A 34 -4.94 -2.98 -8.05
N ILE A 35 -4.82 -2.91 -6.71
CA ILE A 35 -3.77 -3.64 -5.98
C ILE A 35 -3.96 -5.16 -6.15
N ALA A 36 -5.19 -5.66 -5.98
CA ALA A 36 -5.49 -7.07 -6.18
C ALA A 36 -5.18 -7.52 -7.60
N ARG A 37 -5.52 -6.70 -8.61
CA ARG A 37 -5.20 -6.99 -10.02
C ARG A 37 -3.70 -7.10 -10.24
N ALA A 38 -2.91 -6.17 -9.71
CA ALA A 38 -1.45 -6.21 -9.80
C ALA A 38 -0.87 -7.50 -9.18
N VAL A 39 -1.42 -7.96 -8.04
CA VAL A 39 -1.03 -9.22 -7.42
C VAL A 39 -1.36 -10.43 -8.31
N PHE A 40 -2.59 -10.49 -8.84
CA PHE A 40 -3.01 -11.59 -9.72
C PHE A 40 -2.21 -11.63 -11.02
N GLU A 41 -1.92 -10.49 -11.62
CA GLU A 41 -1.08 -10.39 -12.82
C GLU A 41 0.34 -10.91 -12.55
N ALA A 42 0.93 -10.49 -11.43
CA ALA A 42 2.28 -10.93 -11.06
C ALA A 42 2.36 -12.41 -10.68
N ALA A 43 1.33 -12.96 -10.05
CA ALA A 43 1.30 -14.36 -9.60
C ALA A 43 0.90 -15.34 -10.73
N ASN A 44 -0.16 -15.03 -11.48
CA ASN A 44 -0.80 -15.97 -12.40
C ASN A 44 -0.93 -15.43 -13.83
N GLY A 45 -0.55 -14.17 -14.09
CA GLY A 45 -0.74 -13.51 -15.38
C GLY A 45 -2.22 -13.23 -15.75
N ASN A 46 -3.12 -13.24 -14.77
CA ASN A 46 -4.56 -13.12 -15.02
C ASN A 46 -5.23 -12.14 -14.05
N GLY A 47 -5.06 -10.85 -14.29
CA GLY A 47 -5.72 -9.77 -13.56
C GLY A 47 -7.24 -9.65 -13.80
N ASP A 48 -7.76 -10.25 -14.88
CA ASP A 48 -9.18 -10.20 -15.25
C ASP A 48 -10.07 -10.94 -14.25
N ARG A 49 -9.50 -11.78 -13.40
CA ARG A 49 -10.22 -12.44 -12.30
C ARG A 49 -10.66 -11.47 -11.19
N VAL A 50 -10.11 -10.27 -11.16
CA VAL A 50 -10.48 -9.25 -10.17
C VAL A 50 -11.61 -8.40 -10.71
N VAL A 51 -12.77 -8.54 -10.12
CA VAL A 51 -13.97 -7.75 -10.44
C VAL A 51 -14.07 -6.59 -9.46
N PRO A 52 -13.91 -5.34 -9.91
CA PRO A 52 -14.05 -4.18 -9.02
C PRO A 52 -15.52 -4.04 -8.59
N VAL A 53 -15.73 -3.77 -7.31
CA VAL A 53 -17.04 -3.50 -6.73
C VAL A 53 -16.98 -2.24 -5.88
N SER A 54 -18.09 -1.52 -5.74
CA SER A 54 -18.17 -0.41 -4.82
C SER A 54 -18.18 -0.90 -3.36
N THR A 55 -17.75 -0.05 -2.43
CA THR A 55 -17.84 -0.35 -0.99
C THR A 55 -19.29 -0.61 -0.58
N ALA A 56 -20.24 0.13 -1.14
CA ALA A 56 -21.66 -0.03 -0.88
C ALA A 56 -22.17 -1.42 -1.33
N ASP A 57 -21.81 -1.83 -2.55
CA ASP A 57 -22.22 -3.15 -3.08
C ASP A 57 -21.56 -4.30 -2.31
N TYR A 58 -20.29 -4.15 -1.94
CA TYR A 58 -19.56 -5.16 -1.18
C TYR A 58 -20.21 -5.43 0.19
N TYR A 59 -20.68 -4.38 0.86
CA TYR A 59 -21.31 -4.48 2.18
C TYR A 59 -22.83 -4.49 2.15
N ALA A 60 -23.47 -4.56 0.98
CA ALA A 60 -24.94 -4.52 0.85
C ALA A 60 -25.66 -5.58 1.68
N ASN A 61 -25.04 -6.73 1.88
CA ASN A 61 -25.60 -7.86 2.64
C ASN A 61 -24.86 -8.11 3.97
N ALA A 62 -24.13 -7.14 4.48
CA ALA A 62 -23.41 -7.29 5.74
C ALA A 62 -24.39 -7.38 6.92
N GLU A 63 -24.21 -8.39 7.76
CA GLU A 63 -24.95 -8.51 9.03
C GLU A 63 -24.26 -7.68 10.10
N GLY A 64 -24.87 -6.56 10.48
CA GLY A 64 -24.37 -5.67 11.51
C GLY A 64 -23.74 -4.37 11.00
N PRO A 65 -23.24 -3.51 11.91
CA PRO A 65 -22.71 -2.21 11.57
C PRO A 65 -21.39 -2.32 10.80
N VAL A 66 -21.31 -1.61 9.67
CA VAL A 66 -20.07 -1.49 8.87
C VAL A 66 -19.38 -0.17 9.27
N ALA A 67 -18.11 -0.26 9.65
CA ALA A 67 -17.32 0.91 9.98
C ALA A 67 -17.17 1.82 8.75
N PRO A 68 -17.44 3.13 8.87
CA PRO A 68 -17.24 4.06 7.79
C PRO A 68 -15.76 4.13 7.42
N ARG A 69 -15.46 4.10 6.12
CA ARG A 69 -14.09 4.18 5.60
C ARG A 69 -13.96 5.42 4.74
N PRO A 70 -12.82 6.13 4.81
CA PRO A 70 -12.59 7.28 3.95
C PRO A 70 -12.55 6.86 2.48
N VAL A 71 -13.14 7.68 1.61
CA VAL A 71 -13.07 7.49 0.15
C VAL A 71 -11.66 7.74 -0.35
N HIS A 72 -10.97 8.73 0.25
CA HIS A 72 -9.59 9.08 -0.04
C HIS A 72 -8.75 8.86 1.22
N SER A 73 -7.82 7.92 1.16
CA SER A 73 -6.93 7.55 2.26
C SER A 73 -5.45 7.67 1.91
N ALA A 74 -5.13 8.31 0.78
CA ALA A 74 -3.75 8.61 0.44
C ALA A 74 -3.15 9.62 1.43
N LEU A 75 -1.94 9.34 1.91
CA LEU A 75 -1.24 10.18 2.87
C LEU A 75 -0.29 11.15 2.18
N ASP A 76 -0.12 12.33 2.77
CA ASP A 76 0.83 13.33 2.32
C ASP A 76 2.23 13.01 2.88
N LEU A 77 3.17 12.70 2.01
CA LEU A 77 4.54 12.34 2.34
C LEU A 77 5.50 13.55 2.40
N SER A 78 5.03 14.76 2.12
CA SER A 78 5.86 15.94 1.96
C SER A 78 6.70 16.25 3.21
N ARG A 79 6.18 15.99 4.41
CA ARG A 79 6.93 16.21 5.64
C ARG A 79 8.09 15.24 5.82
N LEU A 80 7.92 13.97 5.45
CA LEU A 80 8.98 12.97 5.47
C LEU A 80 10.06 13.30 4.42
N GLU A 81 9.62 13.72 3.23
CA GLU A 81 10.52 14.17 2.16
C GLU A 81 11.32 15.40 2.57
N SER A 82 10.71 16.35 3.30
CA SER A 82 11.36 17.56 3.77
C SER A 82 12.54 17.30 4.72
N VAL A 83 12.57 16.15 5.38
CA VAL A 83 13.67 15.71 6.25
C VAL A 83 14.61 14.73 5.54
N GLY A 84 14.50 14.59 4.23
CA GLY A 84 15.44 13.89 3.36
C GLY A 84 15.16 12.41 3.16
N PHE A 85 13.96 11.92 3.49
CA PHE A 85 13.58 10.54 3.22
C PHE A 85 12.46 10.46 2.19
N ASN A 86 12.71 9.76 1.08
CA ASN A 86 11.72 9.48 0.04
C ASN A 86 11.24 8.03 0.17
N MET A 87 9.95 7.84 0.40
CA MET A 87 9.36 6.50 0.41
C MET A 87 9.44 5.88 -0.99
N PRO A 88 9.81 4.60 -1.10
CA PRO A 88 9.80 3.91 -2.39
C PRO A 88 8.40 3.76 -2.96
N ASP A 89 8.33 3.56 -4.27
CA ASP A 89 7.06 3.31 -4.96
C ASP A 89 6.44 1.99 -4.50
N TRP A 90 5.17 2.04 -4.09
CA TRP A 90 4.48 0.87 -3.53
C TRP A 90 4.33 -0.27 -4.54
N GLU A 91 4.20 0.04 -5.83
CA GLU A 91 4.00 -0.98 -6.88
C GLU A 91 5.32 -1.71 -7.18
N GLU A 92 6.43 -0.98 -7.18
CA GLU A 92 7.77 -1.58 -7.32
C GLU A 92 8.08 -2.49 -6.14
N GLU A 93 7.85 -2.03 -4.91
CA GLU A 93 8.06 -2.82 -3.70
C GLU A 93 7.13 -4.04 -3.63
N LEU A 94 5.89 -3.91 -4.08
CA LEU A 94 4.98 -5.05 -4.20
C LEU A 94 5.52 -6.09 -5.18
N ARG A 95 6.00 -5.67 -6.35
CA ARG A 95 6.59 -6.59 -7.34
C ARG A 95 7.80 -7.31 -6.79
N GLU A 96 8.69 -6.62 -6.11
CA GLU A 96 9.86 -7.24 -5.47
C GLU A 96 9.46 -8.25 -4.40
N TYR A 97 8.48 -7.90 -3.56
CA TYR A 97 7.95 -8.82 -2.56
C TYR A 97 7.35 -10.08 -3.19
N LEU A 98 6.55 -9.94 -4.24
CA LEU A 98 5.92 -11.07 -4.93
C LEU A 98 6.94 -12.01 -5.58
N LYS A 99 8.11 -11.53 -6.00
CA LYS A 99 9.21 -12.40 -6.48
C LYS A 99 9.70 -13.34 -5.38
N THR A 100 9.70 -12.90 -4.13
CA THR A 100 10.11 -13.76 -2.99
C THR A 100 9.08 -14.84 -2.69
N LEU A 101 7.81 -14.65 -3.07
CA LEU A 101 6.74 -15.61 -2.85
C LEU A 101 6.54 -16.60 -4.00
N LYS A 102 7.12 -16.35 -5.18
CA LYS A 102 6.98 -17.23 -6.36
C LYS A 102 7.19 -18.72 -6.07
N PRO A 103 8.18 -19.14 -5.28
CA PRO A 103 8.36 -20.57 -4.94
C PRO A 103 7.20 -21.15 -4.13
N LEU A 104 6.42 -20.32 -3.44
CA LEU A 104 5.30 -20.74 -2.60
C LEU A 104 3.96 -20.73 -3.35
N LEU A 105 3.85 -19.93 -4.42
CA LEU A 105 2.61 -19.77 -5.19
C LEU A 105 2.49 -20.72 -6.37
N LEU A 106 3.59 -21.38 -6.76
CA LEU A 106 3.65 -22.32 -7.90
C LEU A 106 3.55 -23.80 -7.48
N ASN A 107 3.35 -24.07 -6.20
CA ASN A 107 3.01 -25.38 -5.65
C ASN A 107 1.48 -25.42 -5.37
#